data_757e6818f3440ff9222ab9ac9924044a
#
_entry.id   757e6818f3440ff9222ab9ac9924044a
#
_cell.length_a   1.000
_cell.length_b   1.000
_cell.length_c   1.000
_cell.angle_alpha   90.00
_cell.angle_beta   90.00
_cell.angle_gamma   90.00
#
_symmetry.space_group_name_H-M   'P 1'
#
loop_
_entity.id
_entity.type
_entity.pdbx_description
1 polymer ?
#
loop_
_entity_poly.entity_id
_entity_poly.type
_entity_poly.pdbx_seq_one_letter_code
_entity_poly.pdbx_strand_id
1 'polypeptide(L)'
;MTSNVLVLLDRATACAPALELLQRTAGLRCEAVTDIDAAVQRLGAARWELLLWAAPLRGTAFARLVQALSRRPQRPLLVLATADDPALLTAAMRYAHGCGVTVQGYVRGPLDGAAVSALLHGRGNAAVPGPAIPPVHGFGGSQPDAAPGRDEIAVAFLPQACATDPGDIEAVEVVPCWRHPLHGGPAGQRFLPPPADGEVALRRLSQVLGLAAAALAAWLPLGFHPSLSCPFPLALLDLDDCAGRVARVIQDHGLHARDLTFELDLSGGDHDLHAMAPALLDLRAEELEFAVSCGARHDGIGYATLLDVPVSELKLAPGLTDGVAFDPHVQQLVAGMVALAKRLDIRVVATGVAQPEDFAVLRDLGCDFMQGPVVGGLWPAASLARPCVPWHADVQHA
;
A
#
# COMPACT_ATOMS: atom_id res chain seq x y z
N MET A 1 -6.42 16.72 23.90
CA MET A 1 -7.30 15.58 24.26
C MET A 1 -6.41 14.48 24.78
N THR A 2 -6.66 13.93 25.96
CA THR A 2 -5.86 12.85 26.55
C THR A 2 -6.31 11.53 25.90
N SER A 3 -5.40 10.90 25.16
CA SER A 3 -5.67 9.62 24.50
C SER A 3 -5.74 8.46 25.48
N ASN A 4 -6.76 7.61 25.35
CA ASN A 4 -6.91 6.41 26.17
C ASN A 4 -6.11 5.27 25.56
N VAL A 5 -5.17 4.73 26.34
CA VAL A 5 -4.26 3.64 25.92
C VAL A 5 -4.50 2.39 26.76
N LEU A 6 -4.81 1.28 26.11
CA LEU A 6 -4.81 -0.03 26.75
C LEU A 6 -3.45 -0.69 26.54
N VAL A 7 -2.82 -1.12 27.63
CA VAL A 7 -1.48 -1.75 27.60
C VAL A 7 -1.62 -3.21 28.02
N LEU A 8 -1.26 -4.12 27.15
CA LEU A 8 -1.17 -5.55 27.49
C LEU A 8 0.29 -5.88 27.79
N LEU A 9 0.56 -6.29 29.00
CA LEU A 9 1.89 -6.60 29.53
C LEU A 9 1.99 -8.10 29.83
N ASP A 10 3.21 -8.65 29.74
CA ASP A 10 3.48 -9.96 30.30
C ASP A 10 3.43 -9.90 31.84
N ARG A 11 2.96 -10.99 32.48
CA ARG A 11 2.93 -11.12 33.94
C ARG A 11 4.31 -10.99 34.61
N ALA A 12 5.38 -11.29 33.85
CA ALA A 12 6.76 -11.14 34.32
C ALA A 12 7.26 -9.69 34.28
N THR A 13 6.56 -8.79 33.56
CA THR A 13 6.96 -7.40 33.41
C THR A 13 6.34 -6.56 34.54
N ALA A 14 7.16 -5.78 35.26
CA ALA A 14 6.68 -4.88 36.32
C ALA A 14 5.77 -3.80 35.72
N CYS A 15 4.45 -3.95 35.89
CA CYS A 15 3.45 -3.08 35.27
C CYS A 15 3.55 -1.60 35.71
N ALA A 16 3.81 -1.34 36.98
CA ALA A 16 3.76 0.01 37.53
C ALA A 16 4.81 0.97 36.93
N PRO A 17 6.12 0.62 36.82
CA PRO A 17 7.11 1.53 36.24
C PRO A 17 6.86 1.85 34.76
N ALA A 18 6.40 0.88 33.99
CA ALA A 18 6.12 1.07 32.55
C ALA A 18 4.91 2.03 32.34
N LEU A 19 3.86 1.86 33.16
CA LEU A 19 2.68 2.75 33.13
C LEU A 19 3.01 4.16 33.58
N GLU A 20 3.77 4.32 34.67
CA GLU A 20 4.22 5.64 35.14
C GLU A 20 5.07 6.33 34.07
N LEU A 21 5.94 5.59 33.40
CA LEU A 21 6.77 6.11 32.32
C LEU A 21 5.91 6.64 31.17
N LEU A 22 4.94 5.87 30.70
CA LEU A 22 4.02 6.25 29.61
C LEU A 22 3.17 7.47 29.98
N GLN A 23 2.65 7.50 31.21
CA GLN A 23 1.84 8.63 31.72
C GLN A 23 2.65 9.92 31.81
N ARG A 24 3.89 9.84 32.31
CA ARG A 24 4.78 11.00 32.47
C ARG A 24 5.32 11.52 31.15
N THR A 25 5.70 10.61 30.22
CA THR A 25 6.39 10.98 28.98
C THR A 25 5.43 11.45 27.90
N ALA A 26 4.25 10.84 27.81
CA ALA A 26 3.31 11.09 26.70
C ALA A 26 1.99 11.76 27.13
N GLY A 27 1.74 11.97 28.42
CA GLY A 27 0.48 12.56 28.91
C GLY A 27 -0.74 11.68 28.64
N LEU A 28 -0.55 10.37 28.51
CA LEU A 28 -1.57 9.39 28.12
C LEU A 28 -2.32 8.85 29.34
N ARG A 29 -3.61 8.57 29.19
CA ARG A 29 -4.36 7.76 30.16
C ARG A 29 -4.16 6.29 29.83
N CYS A 30 -3.34 5.59 30.64
CA CYS A 30 -3.01 4.19 30.42
C CYS A 30 -3.75 3.29 31.41
N GLU A 31 -4.32 2.19 30.93
CA GLU A 31 -4.81 1.07 31.73
C GLU A 31 -4.05 -0.20 31.31
N ALA A 32 -3.52 -0.95 32.27
CA ALA A 32 -2.78 -2.16 32.01
C ALA A 32 -3.62 -3.41 32.30
N VAL A 33 -3.41 -4.42 31.47
CA VAL A 33 -3.93 -5.77 31.64
C VAL A 33 -2.80 -6.78 31.42
N THR A 34 -2.87 -7.93 32.06
CA THR A 34 -1.80 -8.94 32.01
C THR A 34 -2.25 -10.25 31.35
N ASP A 35 -3.49 -10.31 30.89
CA ASP A 35 -4.02 -11.45 30.15
C ASP A 35 -4.93 -11.01 29.01
N ILE A 36 -5.07 -11.89 28.03
CA ILE A 36 -5.80 -11.60 26.79
C ILE A 36 -7.30 -11.49 27.01
N ASP A 37 -7.88 -12.22 27.94
CA ASP A 37 -9.32 -12.22 28.16
C ASP A 37 -9.74 -10.91 28.83
N ALA A 38 -8.94 -10.41 29.76
CA ALA A 38 -9.11 -9.07 30.33
C ALA A 38 -8.96 -7.98 29.27
N ALA A 39 -7.96 -8.10 28.36
CA ALA A 39 -7.80 -7.15 27.25
C ALA A 39 -9.03 -7.10 26.34
N VAL A 40 -9.53 -8.25 25.93
CA VAL A 40 -10.71 -8.36 25.07
C VAL A 40 -11.97 -7.80 25.77
N GLN A 41 -12.12 -8.06 27.07
CA GLN A 41 -13.21 -7.52 27.87
C GLN A 41 -13.14 -5.98 27.96
N ARG A 42 -11.95 -5.42 28.24
CA ARG A 42 -11.74 -3.97 28.30
C ARG A 42 -11.97 -3.28 26.95
N LEU A 43 -11.50 -3.89 25.88
CA LEU A 43 -11.82 -3.45 24.54
C LEU A 43 -13.34 -3.38 24.30
N GLY A 44 -14.13 -4.30 24.88
CA GLY A 44 -15.59 -4.31 24.80
C GLY A 44 -16.28 -3.21 25.60
N ALA A 45 -15.70 -2.85 26.76
CA ALA A 45 -16.32 -1.96 27.74
C ALA A 45 -16.09 -0.47 27.50
N ALA A 46 -15.02 -0.09 26.79
CA ALA A 46 -14.65 1.31 26.58
C ALA A 46 -14.05 1.55 25.18
N ARG A 47 -13.99 2.84 24.79
CA ARG A 47 -13.32 3.27 23.56
C ARG A 47 -11.84 3.53 23.86
N TRP A 48 -10.99 2.89 23.08
CA TRP A 48 -9.55 3.02 23.13
C TRP A 48 -9.03 3.60 21.83
N GLU A 49 -8.09 4.49 21.89
CA GLU A 49 -7.43 5.11 20.74
C GLU A 49 -6.19 4.30 20.35
N LEU A 50 -5.51 3.74 21.36
CA LEU A 50 -4.32 2.94 21.16
C LEU A 50 -4.37 1.67 21.99
N LEU A 51 -3.86 0.58 21.41
CA LEU A 51 -3.54 -0.64 22.10
C LEU A 51 -2.04 -0.90 21.97
N LEU A 52 -1.36 -0.98 23.10
CA LEU A 52 0.04 -1.31 23.17
C LEU A 52 0.20 -2.77 23.59
N TRP A 53 0.72 -3.58 22.70
CA TRP A 53 1.10 -4.95 22.99
C TRP A 53 2.53 -4.98 23.50
N ALA A 54 2.74 -5.30 24.78
CA ALA A 54 4.06 -5.38 25.41
C ALA A 54 4.25 -6.76 26.09
N ALA A 55 3.92 -7.81 25.36
CA ALA A 55 4.05 -9.20 25.76
C ALA A 55 4.73 -10.00 24.63
N PRO A 56 5.28 -11.18 24.89
CA PRO A 56 5.80 -12.05 23.85
C PRO A 56 4.74 -12.40 22.80
N LEU A 57 5.14 -12.44 21.53
CA LEU A 57 4.26 -12.76 20.40
C LEU A 57 3.99 -14.27 20.27
N ARG A 58 4.58 -15.08 21.14
CA ARG A 58 4.47 -16.54 21.10
C ARG A 58 3.09 -17.03 21.57
N GLY A 59 2.65 -18.13 20.97
CA GLY A 59 1.37 -18.76 21.32
C GLY A 59 0.17 -18.11 20.60
N THR A 60 -1.03 -18.40 21.07
CA THR A 60 -2.29 -18.00 20.44
C THR A 60 -2.83 -16.63 20.91
N ALA A 61 -2.21 -16.03 21.94
CA ALA A 61 -2.73 -14.83 22.59
C ALA A 61 -2.82 -13.62 21.63
N PHE A 62 -1.75 -13.38 20.86
CA PHE A 62 -1.74 -12.31 19.87
C PHE A 62 -2.79 -12.53 18.77
N ALA A 63 -2.91 -13.74 18.25
CA ALA A 63 -3.90 -14.10 17.25
C ALA A 63 -5.34 -13.88 17.77
N ARG A 64 -5.63 -14.26 19.02
CA ARG A 64 -6.93 -14.01 19.66
C ARG A 64 -7.25 -12.53 19.78
N LEU A 65 -6.24 -11.70 20.13
CA LEU A 65 -6.40 -10.26 20.20
C LEU A 65 -6.73 -9.68 18.83
N VAL A 66 -5.95 -10.02 17.82
CA VAL A 66 -6.14 -9.55 16.44
C VAL A 66 -7.53 -9.94 15.91
N GLN A 67 -7.99 -11.17 16.16
CA GLN A 67 -9.35 -11.61 15.81
C GLN A 67 -10.42 -10.81 16.55
N ALA A 68 -10.22 -10.49 17.83
CA ALA A 68 -11.15 -9.67 18.59
C ALA A 68 -11.22 -8.23 18.04
N LEU A 69 -10.07 -7.67 17.62
CA LEU A 69 -9.98 -6.35 16.99
C LEU A 69 -10.62 -6.34 15.60
N SER A 70 -10.42 -7.38 14.80
CA SER A 70 -10.94 -7.44 13.42
C SER A 70 -12.47 -7.37 13.34
N ARG A 71 -13.16 -7.87 14.38
CA ARG A 71 -14.63 -7.88 14.47
C ARG A 71 -15.23 -6.53 14.93
N ARG A 72 -14.41 -5.54 15.24
CA ARG A 72 -14.89 -4.26 15.78
C ARG A 72 -15.07 -3.21 14.70
N PRO A 73 -16.14 -2.42 14.72
CA PRO A 73 -16.34 -1.32 13.77
C PRO A 73 -15.37 -0.16 14.01
N GLN A 74 -14.96 0.07 15.27
CA GLN A 74 -13.95 1.06 15.63
C GLN A 74 -12.78 0.33 16.31
N ARG A 75 -11.61 0.42 15.72
CA ARG A 75 -10.39 -0.27 16.15
C ARG A 75 -9.38 0.72 16.70
N PRO A 76 -8.78 0.46 17.88
CA PRO A 76 -7.63 1.22 18.32
C PRO A 76 -6.45 0.99 17.38
N LEU A 77 -5.54 1.93 17.31
CA LEU A 77 -4.23 1.72 16.69
C LEU A 77 -3.45 0.68 17.49
N LEU A 78 -2.82 -0.26 16.84
CA LEU A 78 -2.00 -1.29 17.50
C LEU A 78 -0.53 -0.91 17.38
N VAL A 79 0.18 -0.92 18.52
CA VAL A 79 1.64 -0.77 18.58
C VAL A 79 2.21 -2.00 19.28
N LEU A 80 3.29 -2.56 18.75
CA LEU A 80 3.99 -3.70 19.31
C LEU A 80 5.24 -3.23 20.04
N ALA A 81 5.42 -3.66 21.29
CA ALA A 81 6.64 -3.45 22.08
C ALA A 81 7.14 -4.81 22.55
N THR A 82 8.09 -5.39 21.84
CA THR A 82 8.55 -6.74 22.11
C THR A 82 10.05 -6.88 21.84
N ALA A 83 10.68 -7.83 22.54
CA ALA A 83 12.06 -8.24 22.30
C ALA A 83 12.16 -9.50 21.42
N ASP A 84 11.03 -9.94 20.84
CA ASP A 84 10.99 -11.13 19.98
C ASP A 84 11.85 -10.96 18.72
N ASP A 85 12.11 -12.08 18.07
CA ASP A 85 12.84 -12.15 16.80
C ASP A 85 12.15 -11.29 15.72
N PRO A 86 12.92 -10.58 14.88
CA PRO A 86 12.39 -9.80 13.75
C PRO A 86 11.47 -10.58 12.82
N ALA A 87 11.77 -11.85 12.54
CA ALA A 87 10.94 -12.69 11.70
C ALA A 87 9.56 -12.93 12.32
N LEU A 88 9.52 -13.21 13.64
CA LEU A 88 8.27 -13.39 14.37
C LEU A 88 7.46 -12.09 14.44
N LEU A 89 8.14 -10.95 14.66
CA LEU A 89 7.51 -9.64 14.65
C LEU A 89 6.88 -9.33 13.27
N THR A 90 7.62 -9.57 12.20
CA THR A 90 7.14 -9.39 10.83
C THR A 90 5.93 -10.28 10.54
N ALA A 91 5.98 -11.55 10.92
CA ALA A 91 4.87 -12.49 10.76
C ALA A 91 3.63 -12.02 11.55
N ALA A 92 3.80 -11.54 12.79
CA ALA A 92 2.72 -11.01 13.62
C ALA A 92 2.08 -9.76 13.00
N MET A 93 2.88 -8.83 12.46
CA MET A 93 2.41 -7.63 11.78
C MET A 93 1.63 -8.00 10.52
N ARG A 94 2.12 -8.94 9.72
CA ARG A 94 1.41 -9.45 8.53
C ARG A 94 0.09 -10.11 8.90
N TYR A 95 0.08 -10.94 9.94
CA TYR A 95 -1.14 -11.56 10.42
C TYR A 95 -2.17 -10.51 10.85
N ALA A 96 -1.76 -9.50 11.63
CA ALA A 96 -2.65 -8.41 12.04
C ALA A 96 -3.21 -7.65 10.82
N HIS A 97 -2.34 -7.27 9.90
CA HIS A 97 -2.72 -6.61 8.65
C HIS A 97 -3.66 -7.52 7.84
N GLY A 98 -3.34 -8.82 7.73
CA GLY A 98 -4.17 -9.87 7.16
C GLY A 98 -5.60 -9.91 7.69
N CYS A 99 -5.80 -9.60 8.96
CA CYS A 99 -7.12 -9.49 9.62
C CYS A 99 -7.73 -8.08 9.57
N GLY A 100 -7.13 -7.14 8.82
CA GLY A 100 -7.58 -5.75 8.72
C GLY A 100 -7.31 -4.93 9.97
N VAL A 101 -6.33 -5.31 10.79
CA VAL A 101 -5.89 -4.58 11.98
C VAL A 101 -4.61 -3.83 11.64
N THR A 102 -4.66 -2.50 11.68
CA THR A 102 -3.50 -1.65 11.40
C THR A 102 -2.53 -1.68 12.56
N VAL A 103 -1.28 -2.12 12.32
CA VAL A 103 -0.16 -1.96 13.25
C VAL A 103 0.54 -0.64 12.90
N GLN A 104 0.50 0.32 13.83
CA GLN A 104 1.10 1.65 13.64
C GLN A 104 2.62 1.61 13.60
N GLY A 105 3.21 0.65 14.30
CA GLY A 105 4.66 0.49 14.38
C GLY A 105 5.05 -0.43 15.53
N TYR A 106 6.36 -0.57 15.72
CA TYR A 106 6.89 -1.39 16.81
C TYR A 106 8.09 -0.74 17.52
N VAL A 107 8.31 -1.16 18.76
CA VAL A 107 9.47 -0.80 19.58
C VAL A 107 10.20 -2.09 19.93
N ARG A 108 11.49 -2.18 19.61
CA ARG A 108 12.33 -3.30 20.01
C ARG A 108 12.94 -3.06 21.39
N GLY A 109 12.72 -4.01 22.29
CA GLY A 109 13.29 -3.98 23.64
C GLY A 109 12.28 -3.62 24.73
N PRO A 110 12.75 -3.23 25.90
CA PRO A 110 11.88 -2.85 26.99
C PRO A 110 11.05 -1.61 26.62
N LEU A 111 9.85 -1.54 27.17
CA LEU A 111 8.90 -0.46 26.90
C LEU A 111 9.55 0.90 27.22
N ASP A 112 9.85 1.65 26.17
CA ASP A 112 10.37 3.03 26.26
C ASP A 112 9.25 4.01 25.90
N GLY A 113 8.88 4.85 26.87
CA GLY A 113 7.83 5.84 26.68
C GLY A 113 8.17 6.90 25.62
N ALA A 114 9.45 7.21 25.42
CA ALA A 114 9.89 8.13 24.40
C ALA A 114 9.67 7.56 22.99
N ALA A 115 10.02 6.30 22.78
CA ALA A 115 9.82 5.61 21.50
C ALA A 115 8.33 5.43 21.18
N VAL A 116 7.49 5.08 22.17
CA VAL A 116 6.03 5.01 21.99
C VAL A 116 5.46 6.38 21.69
N SER A 117 5.89 7.44 22.41
CA SER A 117 5.47 8.81 22.14
C SER A 117 5.87 9.25 20.72
N ALA A 118 7.07 8.90 20.28
CA ALA A 118 7.56 9.20 18.94
C ALA A 118 6.74 8.49 17.84
N LEU A 119 6.36 7.23 18.05
CA LEU A 119 5.46 6.49 17.15
C LEU A 119 4.07 7.15 17.06
N LEU A 120 3.54 7.61 18.19
CA LEU A 120 2.23 8.28 18.24
C LEU A 120 2.22 9.64 17.53
N HIS A 121 3.34 10.36 17.56
CA HIS A 121 3.47 11.69 16.98
C HIS A 121 4.13 11.69 15.59
N GLY A 122 4.36 10.52 15.00
CA GLY A 122 4.99 10.39 13.67
C GLY A 122 6.46 10.83 13.62
N ARG A 123 7.16 10.88 14.77
CA ARG A 123 8.55 11.34 14.90
C ARG A 123 9.53 10.26 15.37
N GLY A 124 9.11 9.01 15.44
CA GLY A 124 9.94 7.92 15.99
C GLY A 124 10.87 7.30 14.97
N ASN A 125 12.14 7.19 15.35
CA ASN A 125 13.16 6.35 14.72
C ASN A 125 13.04 4.89 15.25
N ALA A 126 11.86 4.32 15.25
CA ALA A 126 11.77 2.92 14.90
C ALA A 126 11.99 2.89 13.40
N ALA A 127 12.58 1.85 12.82
CA ALA A 127 12.43 1.64 11.39
C ALA A 127 10.91 1.60 11.13
N VAL A 128 10.34 2.81 11.05
CA VAL A 128 9.04 3.01 10.49
C VAL A 128 9.28 2.53 9.08
N PRO A 129 8.56 1.52 8.56
CA PRO A 129 8.40 1.42 7.13
C PRO A 129 8.16 2.87 6.71
N GLY A 130 8.99 3.41 5.82
CA GLY A 130 8.95 4.83 5.41
C GLY A 130 7.51 5.23 5.18
N PRO A 131 7.11 6.48 5.23
CA PRO A 131 5.73 6.90 5.38
C PRO A 131 4.88 5.91 4.65
N ALA A 132 4.10 5.10 5.42
CA ALA A 132 3.36 4.00 4.85
C ALA A 132 2.63 4.63 3.69
N ILE A 133 3.10 4.35 2.46
CA ILE A 133 2.29 4.62 1.30
C ILE A 133 1.03 3.90 1.70
N PRO A 134 -0.06 4.61 2.03
CA PRO A 134 -1.29 3.92 2.41
C PRO A 134 -1.48 2.93 1.27
N PRO A 135 -1.64 1.63 1.55
CA PRO A 135 -1.73 0.65 0.49
C PRO A 135 -2.69 1.25 -0.52
N VAL A 136 -2.26 1.37 -1.77
CA VAL A 136 -3.03 1.98 -2.84
C VAL A 136 -4.39 1.25 -2.97
N HIS A 137 -4.52 0.13 -2.29
CA HIS A 137 -5.63 -0.77 -2.20
C HIS A 137 -6.18 -0.85 -0.78
N GLY A 138 -7.13 0.01 -0.48
CA GLY A 138 -7.87 -0.03 0.78
C GLY A 138 -8.55 1.29 1.11
N PHE A 139 -9.54 1.66 0.31
CA PHE A 139 -10.44 2.77 0.62
C PHE A 139 -11.35 2.44 1.81
N GLY A 140 -10.74 2.38 2.99
CA GLY A 140 -11.44 2.36 4.27
C GLY A 140 -11.56 3.75 4.88
N GLY A 141 -11.80 4.77 4.07
CA GLY A 141 -12.13 6.11 4.52
C GLY A 141 -13.61 6.37 4.24
N SER A 142 -14.34 6.94 5.19
CA SER A 142 -15.68 7.49 4.97
C SER A 142 -15.74 8.17 3.61
N GLN A 143 -16.68 7.76 2.76
CA GLN A 143 -16.95 8.42 1.48
C GLN A 143 -17.01 9.92 1.75
N PRO A 144 -16.31 10.75 0.96
CA PRO A 144 -16.46 12.19 1.05
C PRO A 144 -17.92 12.52 0.72
N ASP A 145 -18.56 13.36 1.52
CA ASP A 145 -19.95 13.76 1.39
C ASP A 145 -20.25 14.52 0.07
N ALA A 146 -19.21 14.82 -0.72
CA ALA A 146 -19.33 15.48 -2.02
C ALA A 146 -18.30 14.90 -3.02
N ALA A 147 -18.72 14.74 -4.27
CA ALA A 147 -17.80 14.43 -5.36
C ALA A 147 -16.85 15.62 -5.58
N PRO A 148 -15.54 15.38 -5.81
CA PRO A 148 -14.58 16.45 -6.04
C PRO A 148 -14.94 17.25 -7.30
N GLY A 149 -14.80 18.57 -7.21
CA GLY A 149 -14.88 19.46 -8.36
C GLY A 149 -13.76 19.19 -9.37
N ARG A 150 -13.94 19.66 -10.60
CA ARG A 150 -12.97 19.43 -11.69
C ARG A 150 -11.56 19.94 -11.34
N ASP A 151 -11.46 21.08 -10.68
CA ASP A 151 -10.20 21.74 -10.31
C ASP A 151 -9.59 21.18 -9.01
N GLU A 152 -10.31 20.27 -8.35
CA GLU A 152 -9.85 19.64 -7.10
C GLU A 152 -9.11 18.31 -7.35
N ILE A 153 -9.15 17.78 -8.58
CA ILE A 153 -8.40 16.59 -8.96
C ILE A 153 -6.96 16.98 -9.28
N ALA A 154 -6.04 16.23 -8.72
CA ALA A 154 -4.62 16.32 -8.98
C ALA A 154 -4.07 14.92 -9.24
N VAL A 155 -2.85 14.85 -9.76
CA VAL A 155 -2.08 13.61 -9.86
C VAL A 155 -0.73 13.77 -9.17
N ALA A 156 -0.26 12.68 -8.64
CA ALA A 156 1.10 12.50 -8.18
C ALA A 156 1.63 11.21 -8.84
N PHE A 157 2.93 10.97 -8.74
CA PHE A 157 3.57 9.87 -9.45
C PHE A 157 4.42 9.06 -8.48
N LEU A 158 4.34 7.72 -8.59
CA LEU A 158 5.22 6.80 -7.90
C LEU A 158 6.18 6.15 -8.90
N PRO A 159 7.50 6.30 -8.73
CA PRO A 159 8.47 5.73 -9.65
C PRO A 159 8.52 4.21 -9.57
N GLN A 160 8.74 3.58 -10.73
CA GLN A 160 9.04 2.16 -10.88
C GLN A 160 10.42 2.03 -11.50
N ALA A 161 11.37 1.52 -10.72
CA ALA A 161 12.75 1.33 -11.14
C ALA A 161 12.96 -0.08 -11.68
N CYS A 162 13.83 -0.20 -12.66
CA CYS A 162 14.33 -1.48 -13.11
C CYS A 162 15.03 -2.23 -11.96
N ALA A 163 14.71 -3.50 -11.75
CA ALA A 163 15.29 -4.29 -10.66
C ALA A 163 16.81 -4.49 -10.82
N THR A 164 17.31 -4.47 -12.04
CA THR A 164 18.77 -4.64 -12.36
C THR A 164 19.53 -3.34 -12.43
N ASP A 165 18.83 -2.21 -12.68
CA ASP A 165 19.41 -0.87 -12.65
C ASP A 165 18.44 0.08 -11.90
N PRO A 166 18.55 0.18 -10.58
CA PRO A 166 17.66 1.00 -9.77
C PRO A 166 17.71 2.51 -10.06
N GLY A 167 18.72 2.97 -10.79
CA GLY A 167 18.83 4.34 -11.29
C GLY A 167 17.97 4.61 -12.52
N ASP A 168 17.50 3.56 -13.18
CA ASP A 168 16.67 3.64 -14.37
C ASP A 168 15.19 3.52 -14.01
N ILE A 169 14.46 4.62 -14.12
CA ILE A 169 13.02 4.71 -13.91
C ILE A 169 12.34 4.54 -15.26
N GLU A 170 11.83 3.35 -15.51
CA GLU A 170 11.18 3.01 -16.78
C GLU A 170 9.68 3.36 -16.81
N ALA A 171 9.04 3.37 -15.64
CA ALA A 171 7.61 3.67 -15.52
C ALA A 171 7.32 4.53 -14.29
N VAL A 172 6.17 5.18 -14.31
CA VAL A 172 5.61 5.88 -13.16
C VAL A 172 4.14 5.53 -13.01
N GLU A 173 3.73 5.20 -11.78
CA GLU A 173 2.31 5.03 -11.47
C GLU A 173 1.67 6.39 -11.23
N VAL A 174 0.58 6.64 -11.93
CA VAL A 174 -0.24 7.84 -11.80
C VAL A 174 -1.19 7.65 -10.62
N VAL A 175 -1.01 8.43 -9.58
CA VAL A 175 -1.83 8.38 -8.36
C VAL A 175 -2.80 9.56 -8.36
N PRO A 176 -4.10 9.33 -8.62
CA PRO A 176 -5.11 10.39 -8.55
C PRO A 176 -5.29 10.86 -7.11
N CYS A 177 -5.22 12.16 -6.89
CA CYS A 177 -5.30 12.79 -5.59
C CYS A 177 -6.43 13.81 -5.55
N TRP A 178 -7.04 14.02 -4.38
CA TRP A 178 -8.02 15.07 -4.15
C TRP A 178 -7.40 16.24 -3.39
N ARG A 179 -7.37 17.41 -4.02
CA ARG A 179 -7.05 18.67 -3.36
C ARG A 179 -8.29 19.17 -2.64
N HIS A 180 -8.53 18.69 -1.43
CA HIS A 180 -9.70 19.09 -0.68
C HIS A 180 -9.60 20.56 -0.25
N PRO A 181 -10.59 21.44 -0.55
CA PRO A 181 -10.50 22.87 -0.30
C PRO A 181 -10.29 23.24 1.18
N LEU A 182 -10.78 22.42 2.10
CA LEU A 182 -10.67 22.65 3.56
C LEU A 182 -9.46 21.94 4.20
N HIS A 183 -8.83 20.99 3.52
CA HIS A 183 -7.74 20.18 4.05
C HIS A 183 -6.50 20.22 3.16
N GLY A 184 -6.42 21.23 2.30
CA GLY A 184 -5.35 21.40 1.32
C GLY A 184 -3.99 21.60 1.96
N GLY A 185 -3.03 20.79 1.51
CA GLY A 185 -1.62 20.80 1.85
C GLY A 185 -1.00 19.45 1.47
N PRO A 186 0.35 19.31 1.47
CA PRO A 186 1.00 18.04 1.12
C PRO A 186 0.58 16.87 2.03
N ALA A 187 0.13 17.15 3.26
CA ALA A 187 -0.41 16.17 4.20
C ALA A 187 -1.93 15.94 4.05
N GLY A 188 -2.64 16.73 3.23
CA GLY A 188 -4.09 16.68 3.03
C GLY A 188 -4.51 16.09 1.68
N GLN A 189 -3.59 15.61 0.87
CA GLN A 189 -3.93 14.89 -0.37
C GLN A 189 -4.58 13.56 0.01
N ARG A 190 -5.85 13.40 -0.36
CA ARG A 190 -6.58 12.14 -0.21
C ARG A 190 -6.65 11.46 -1.57
N PHE A 191 -6.47 10.15 -1.57
CA PHE A 191 -6.71 9.36 -2.78
C PHE A 191 -8.19 9.45 -3.16
N LEU A 192 -8.43 9.54 -4.47
CA LEU A 192 -9.79 9.55 -4.99
C LEU A 192 -10.36 8.13 -4.97
N PRO A 193 -11.54 7.90 -4.38
CA PRO A 193 -12.20 6.62 -4.51
C PRO A 193 -12.62 6.37 -5.97
N PRO A 194 -12.58 5.12 -6.45
CA PRO A 194 -13.06 4.81 -7.80
C PRO A 194 -14.54 5.19 -7.94
N PRO A 195 -14.96 5.76 -9.07
CA PRO A 195 -16.36 6.06 -9.33
C PRO A 195 -17.15 4.77 -9.59
N ALA A 196 -18.38 4.73 -9.09
CA ALA A 196 -19.28 3.58 -9.31
C ALA A 196 -20.10 3.70 -10.62
N ASP A 197 -20.10 4.85 -11.26
CA ASP A 197 -20.82 5.11 -12.52
C ASP A 197 -19.82 5.23 -13.68
N GLY A 198 -20.09 4.54 -14.79
CA GLY A 198 -19.19 4.46 -15.95
C GLY A 198 -18.95 5.81 -16.62
N GLU A 199 -19.95 6.68 -16.73
CA GLU A 199 -19.81 8.00 -17.33
C GLU A 199 -18.99 8.95 -16.43
N VAL A 200 -19.16 8.82 -15.11
CA VAL A 200 -18.33 9.54 -14.14
C VAL A 200 -16.91 9.01 -14.21
N ALA A 201 -16.75 7.70 -14.34
CA ALA A 201 -15.45 7.03 -14.46
C ALA A 201 -14.69 7.52 -15.70
N LEU A 202 -15.35 7.59 -16.85
CA LEU A 202 -14.75 8.03 -18.10
C LEU A 202 -14.30 9.50 -18.05
N ARG A 203 -15.16 10.37 -17.51
CA ARG A 203 -14.77 11.79 -17.31
C ARG A 203 -13.58 11.93 -16.39
N ARG A 204 -13.53 11.12 -15.31
CA ARG A 204 -12.41 11.13 -14.36
C ARG A 204 -11.13 10.59 -14.99
N LEU A 205 -11.23 9.50 -15.75
CA LEU A 205 -10.10 8.96 -16.51
C LEU A 205 -9.52 10.02 -17.45
N SER A 206 -10.38 10.71 -18.22
CA SER A 206 -9.96 11.80 -19.10
C SER A 206 -9.23 12.93 -18.34
N GLN A 207 -9.71 13.32 -17.16
CA GLN A 207 -9.04 14.34 -16.34
C GLN A 207 -7.67 13.86 -15.84
N VAL A 208 -7.57 12.64 -15.34
CA VAL A 208 -6.33 12.05 -14.84
C VAL A 208 -5.31 11.93 -15.97
N LEU A 209 -5.71 11.39 -17.12
CA LEU A 209 -4.83 11.25 -18.29
C LEU A 209 -4.37 12.59 -18.83
N GLY A 210 -5.25 13.61 -18.83
CA GLY A 210 -4.86 14.97 -19.24
C GLY A 210 -3.80 15.59 -18.30
N LEU A 211 -3.92 15.37 -17.00
CA LEU A 211 -2.91 15.83 -16.03
C LEU A 211 -1.60 15.04 -16.16
N ALA A 212 -1.67 13.74 -16.39
CA ALA A 212 -0.51 12.89 -16.61
C ALA A 212 0.21 13.24 -17.92
N ALA A 213 -0.53 13.46 -19.00
CA ALA A 213 0.02 13.90 -20.29
C ALA A 213 0.74 15.26 -20.18
N ALA A 214 0.17 16.20 -19.42
CA ALA A 214 0.84 17.49 -19.18
C ALA A 214 2.15 17.34 -18.40
N ALA A 215 2.21 16.43 -17.42
CA ALA A 215 3.45 16.12 -16.71
C ALA A 215 4.47 15.45 -17.64
N LEU A 216 4.06 14.45 -18.42
CA LEU A 216 4.91 13.77 -19.40
C LEU A 216 5.50 14.76 -20.40
N ALA A 217 4.69 15.66 -20.95
CA ALA A 217 5.14 16.70 -21.88
C ALA A 217 6.21 17.62 -21.27
N ALA A 218 6.16 17.85 -19.94
CA ALA A 218 7.18 18.62 -19.25
C ALA A 218 8.48 17.82 -19.00
N TRP A 219 8.42 16.48 -18.93
CA TRP A 219 9.59 15.61 -18.71
C TRP A 219 10.32 15.25 -20.01
N LEU A 220 9.61 15.15 -21.13
CA LEU A 220 10.18 14.79 -22.43
C LEU A 220 11.41 15.65 -22.82
N PRO A 221 11.38 17.01 -22.69
CA PRO A 221 12.55 17.84 -23.01
C PRO A 221 13.74 17.62 -22.09
N LEU A 222 13.51 17.01 -20.90
CA LEU A 222 14.55 16.66 -19.93
C LEU A 222 15.18 15.28 -20.21
N GLY A 223 14.73 14.58 -21.26
CA GLY A 223 15.18 13.25 -21.61
C GLY A 223 14.60 12.15 -20.74
N PHE A 224 13.49 12.42 -20.04
CA PHE A 224 12.78 11.43 -19.23
C PHE A 224 11.48 11.01 -19.94
N HIS A 225 11.39 9.72 -20.29
CA HIS A 225 10.34 9.13 -21.14
C HIS A 225 9.73 7.90 -20.47
N PRO A 226 9.15 8.01 -19.28
CA PRO A 226 8.58 6.86 -18.60
C PRO A 226 7.28 6.42 -19.27
N SER A 227 6.96 5.13 -19.20
CA SER A 227 5.60 4.65 -19.40
C SER A 227 4.73 5.03 -18.20
N LEU A 228 3.42 5.11 -18.40
CA LEU A 228 2.45 5.48 -17.37
C LEU A 228 1.65 4.26 -16.94
N SER A 229 1.62 3.97 -15.64
CA SER A 229 0.71 3.01 -15.05
C SER A 229 -0.45 3.76 -14.40
N CYS A 230 -1.69 3.53 -14.86
CA CYS A 230 -2.85 4.32 -14.47
C CYS A 230 -3.95 3.43 -13.89
N PRO A 231 -4.62 3.83 -12.80
CA PRO A 231 -5.75 3.07 -12.29
C PRO A 231 -6.90 3.05 -13.30
N PHE A 232 -7.47 1.87 -13.51
CA PHE A 232 -8.63 1.66 -14.39
C PHE A 232 -9.88 1.42 -13.55
N PRO A 233 -10.83 2.36 -13.54
CA PRO A 233 -12.09 2.16 -12.82
C PRO A 233 -12.93 1.07 -13.48
N LEU A 234 -13.22 -0.02 -12.76
CA LEU A 234 -13.98 -1.17 -13.30
C LEU A 234 -15.37 -0.79 -13.84
N ALA A 235 -15.97 0.28 -13.32
CA ALA A 235 -17.24 0.81 -13.83
C ALA A 235 -17.20 1.23 -15.32
N LEU A 236 -16.00 1.38 -15.90
CA LEU A 236 -15.85 1.61 -17.34
C LEU A 236 -16.30 0.40 -18.17
N LEU A 237 -16.14 -0.81 -17.63
CA LEU A 237 -16.52 -2.04 -18.33
C LEU A 237 -18.02 -2.17 -18.55
N ASP A 238 -18.83 -1.41 -17.81
CA ASP A 238 -20.29 -1.36 -17.96
C ASP A 238 -20.75 -0.40 -19.09
N LEU A 239 -19.82 0.32 -19.72
CA LEU A 239 -20.13 1.24 -20.78
C LEU A 239 -20.28 0.52 -22.13
N ASP A 240 -21.29 0.94 -22.89
CA ASP A 240 -21.37 0.59 -24.30
C ASP A 240 -20.16 1.16 -25.04
N ASP A 241 -19.52 0.38 -25.91
CA ASP A 241 -18.30 0.74 -26.66
C ASP A 241 -17.16 1.23 -25.73
N CYS A 242 -16.98 0.55 -24.60
CA CYS A 242 -15.94 0.91 -23.62
C CYS A 242 -14.57 1.07 -24.30
N ALA A 243 -14.16 0.11 -25.11
CA ALA A 243 -12.84 0.09 -25.75
C ALA A 243 -12.65 1.31 -26.69
N GLY A 244 -13.59 1.59 -27.58
CA GLY A 244 -13.51 2.74 -28.48
C GLY A 244 -13.56 4.08 -27.73
N ARG A 245 -14.30 4.15 -26.62
CA ARG A 245 -14.39 5.36 -25.80
C ARG A 245 -13.11 5.63 -25.02
N VAL A 246 -12.51 4.61 -24.44
CA VAL A 246 -11.22 4.72 -23.72
C VAL A 246 -10.10 5.07 -24.70
N ALA A 247 -10.03 4.40 -25.85
CA ALA A 247 -9.05 4.69 -26.89
C ALA A 247 -9.12 6.15 -27.36
N ARG A 248 -10.34 6.67 -27.54
CA ARG A 248 -10.55 8.07 -27.90
C ARG A 248 -10.05 9.04 -26.81
N VAL A 249 -10.34 8.76 -25.55
CA VAL A 249 -9.83 9.57 -24.43
C VAL A 249 -8.29 9.61 -24.43
N ILE A 250 -7.62 8.48 -24.67
CA ILE A 250 -6.16 8.42 -24.76
C ILE A 250 -5.64 9.30 -25.90
N GLN A 251 -6.24 9.18 -27.09
CA GLN A 251 -5.86 9.94 -28.28
C GLN A 251 -6.11 11.45 -28.11
N ASP A 252 -7.22 11.84 -27.47
CA ASP A 252 -7.59 13.26 -27.23
C ASP A 252 -6.54 13.97 -26.34
N HIS A 253 -5.79 13.23 -25.54
CA HIS A 253 -4.68 13.75 -24.72
C HIS A 253 -3.30 13.57 -25.36
N GLY A 254 -3.22 13.10 -26.61
CA GLY A 254 -1.96 12.88 -27.34
C GLY A 254 -1.10 11.76 -26.76
N LEU A 255 -1.70 10.82 -26.02
CA LEU A 255 -1.04 9.64 -25.49
C LEU A 255 -1.17 8.47 -26.46
N HIS A 256 -0.30 7.48 -26.35
CA HIS A 256 -0.39 6.22 -27.09
C HIS A 256 -0.72 5.07 -26.15
N ALA A 257 -1.57 4.15 -26.61
CA ALA A 257 -1.99 2.98 -25.81
C ALA A 257 -0.78 2.17 -25.29
N ARG A 258 0.23 1.97 -26.14
CA ARG A 258 1.47 1.23 -25.81
C ARG A 258 2.32 1.85 -24.69
N ASP A 259 2.12 3.16 -24.39
CA ASP A 259 2.85 3.87 -23.34
C ASP A 259 2.07 3.85 -22.00
N LEU A 260 0.92 3.14 -21.99
CA LEU A 260 0.00 3.06 -20.87
C LEU A 260 -0.20 1.61 -20.42
N THR A 261 -0.10 1.38 -19.12
CA THR A 261 -0.57 0.15 -18.46
C THR A 261 -1.70 0.52 -17.51
N PHE A 262 -2.86 -0.11 -17.66
CA PHE A 262 -4.01 0.14 -16.79
C PHE A 262 -4.08 -0.86 -15.64
N GLU A 263 -4.18 -0.35 -14.43
CA GLU A 263 -4.26 -1.16 -13.22
C GLU A 263 -5.70 -1.52 -12.88
N LEU A 264 -6.01 -2.80 -12.90
CA LEU A 264 -7.30 -3.33 -12.47
C LEU A 264 -7.27 -3.54 -10.95
N ASP A 265 -8.05 -2.75 -10.22
CA ASP A 265 -8.25 -2.97 -8.78
C ASP A 265 -9.37 -3.99 -8.57
N LEU A 266 -8.97 -5.21 -8.30
CA LEU A 266 -9.85 -6.34 -8.01
C LEU A 266 -9.95 -6.61 -6.50
N SER A 267 -9.43 -5.72 -5.66
CA SER A 267 -9.55 -5.79 -4.21
C SER A 267 -10.96 -5.37 -3.77
N GLY A 268 -11.58 -6.13 -2.89
CA GLY A 268 -12.82 -5.72 -2.20
C GLY A 268 -14.14 -6.19 -2.81
N GLY A 269 -14.13 -7.07 -3.80
CA GLY A 269 -15.36 -7.66 -4.36
C GLY A 269 -15.17 -9.07 -4.89
N ASP A 270 -16.26 -9.80 -5.00
CA ASP A 270 -16.33 -11.06 -5.74
C ASP A 270 -16.53 -10.69 -7.22
N HIS A 271 -15.42 -10.29 -7.88
CA HIS A 271 -15.46 -9.89 -9.28
C HIS A 271 -15.54 -11.12 -10.19
N ASP A 272 -16.60 -11.19 -11.00
CA ASP A 272 -16.71 -12.23 -12.03
C ASP A 272 -15.81 -11.89 -13.23
N LEU A 273 -14.58 -12.40 -13.18
CA LEU A 273 -13.58 -12.16 -14.22
C LEU A 273 -13.97 -12.75 -15.57
N HIS A 274 -14.74 -13.84 -15.59
CA HIS A 274 -15.27 -14.38 -16.83
C HIS A 274 -16.27 -13.42 -17.48
N ALA A 275 -17.09 -12.75 -16.69
CA ALA A 275 -18.00 -11.72 -17.22
C ALA A 275 -17.23 -10.49 -17.72
N MET A 276 -16.08 -10.15 -17.13
CA MET A 276 -15.24 -9.02 -17.55
C MET A 276 -14.35 -9.33 -18.75
N ALA A 277 -14.01 -10.59 -18.98
CA ALA A 277 -13.04 -11.00 -19.99
C ALA A 277 -13.35 -10.49 -21.42
N PRO A 278 -14.59 -10.50 -21.94
CA PRO A 278 -14.88 -9.96 -23.27
C PRO A 278 -14.49 -8.48 -23.41
N ALA A 279 -14.89 -7.63 -22.46
CA ALA A 279 -14.57 -6.21 -22.50
C ALA A 279 -13.05 -5.94 -22.38
N LEU A 280 -12.35 -6.73 -21.57
CA LEU A 280 -10.89 -6.65 -21.47
C LEU A 280 -10.19 -7.10 -22.75
N LEU A 281 -10.72 -8.09 -23.45
CA LEU A 281 -10.21 -8.51 -24.77
C LEU A 281 -10.41 -7.43 -25.84
N ASP A 282 -11.56 -6.75 -25.83
CA ASP A 282 -11.82 -5.62 -26.74
C ASP A 282 -10.85 -4.46 -26.47
N LEU A 283 -10.59 -4.15 -25.19
CA LEU A 283 -9.59 -3.16 -24.79
C LEU A 283 -8.16 -3.57 -25.21
N ARG A 284 -7.81 -4.86 -25.09
CA ARG A 284 -6.52 -5.38 -25.58
C ARG A 284 -6.39 -5.28 -27.10
N ALA A 285 -7.48 -5.38 -27.84
CA ALA A 285 -7.48 -5.18 -29.29
C ALA A 285 -7.13 -3.73 -29.69
N GLU A 286 -7.37 -2.76 -28.78
CA GLU A 286 -6.92 -1.38 -28.90
C GLU A 286 -5.49 -1.16 -28.37
N GLU A 287 -4.69 -2.21 -28.24
CA GLU A 287 -3.29 -2.22 -27.75
C GLU A 287 -3.13 -1.79 -26.28
N LEU A 288 -4.21 -1.79 -25.47
CA LEU A 288 -4.14 -1.43 -24.05
C LEU A 288 -3.54 -2.58 -23.22
N GLU A 289 -2.62 -2.25 -22.35
CA GLU A 289 -2.01 -3.19 -21.41
C GLU A 289 -2.67 -3.11 -20.03
N PHE A 290 -2.72 -4.26 -19.33
CA PHE A 290 -3.33 -4.35 -18.01
C PHE A 290 -2.38 -4.93 -16.98
N ALA A 291 -2.36 -4.30 -15.80
CA ALA A 291 -1.74 -4.80 -14.59
C ALA A 291 -2.81 -5.26 -13.59
N VAL A 292 -2.49 -6.31 -12.85
CA VAL A 292 -3.30 -6.77 -11.72
C VAL A 292 -2.45 -6.89 -10.47
N SER A 293 -3.05 -6.55 -9.32
CA SER A 293 -2.38 -6.68 -8.03
C SER A 293 -2.69 -8.02 -7.38
N CYS A 294 -1.65 -8.69 -6.88
CA CYS A 294 -1.76 -9.92 -6.12
C CYS A 294 -1.23 -9.73 -4.70
N GLY A 295 -2.06 -10.04 -3.70
CA GLY A 295 -1.73 -9.95 -2.29
C GLY A 295 -1.62 -11.32 -1.61
N ALA A 296 -1.15 -11.33 -0.36
CA ALA A 296 -1.05 -12.54 0.45
C ALA A 296 -2.42 -13.07 0.94
N ARG A 297 -3.51 -12.36 0.66
CA ARG A 297 -4.86 -12.70 1.11
C ARG A 297 -5.61 -13.53 0.07
N HIS A 298 -6.57 -14.32 0.55
CA HIS A 298 -7.51 -15.11 -0.28
C HIS A 298 -8.49 -14.24 -1.09
N ASP A 299 -8.52 -12.95 -0.86
CA ASP A 299 -9.26 -11.92 -1.58
C ASP A 299 -8.46 -11.36 -2.79
N GLY A 300 -7.24 -11.84 -3.00
CA GLY A 300 -6.47 -11.59 -4.22
C GLY A 300 -6.78 -12.61 -5.31
N ILE A 301 -6.45 -12.22 -6.52
CA ILE A 301 -6.55 -13.04 -7.71
C ILE A 301 -5.84 -14.38 -7.49
N GLY A 302 -6.59 -15.46 -7.63
CA GLY A 302 -5.99 -16.80 -7.68
C GLY A 302 -5.11 -16.97 -8.91
N TYR A 303 -4.11 -17.85 -8.87
CA TYR A 303 -3.22 -18.12 -10.02
C TYR A 303 -4.00 -18.47 -11.30
N ALA A 304 -5.17 -19.09 -11.18
CA ALA A 304 -6.02 -19.40 -12.31
C ALA A 304 -6.48 -18.13 -13.05
N THR A 305 -6.67 -17.04 -12.35
CA THR A 305 -7.13 -15.76 -12.91
C THR A 305 -6.12 -15.15 -13.90
N LEU A 306 -4.81 -15.35 -13.65
CA LEU A 306 -3.77 -14.91 -14.60
C LEU A 306 -3.86 -15.63 -15.96
N LEU A 307 -4.54 -16.78 -16.00
CA LEU A 307 -4.78 -17.53 -17.25
C LEU A 307 -6.04 -17.04 -17.98
N ASP A 308 -7.00 -16.47 -17.24
CA ASP A 308 -8.32 -16.11 -17.76
C ASP A 308 -8.43 -14.62 -18.16
N VAL A 309 -7.51 -13.77 -17.67
CA VAL A 309 -7.52 -12.33 -17.94
C VAL A 309 -6.29 -11.95 -18.77
N PRO A 310 -6.44 -11.16 -19.85
CA PRO A 310 -5.34 -10.79 -20.74
C PRO A 310 -4.45 -9.71 -20.12
N VAL A 311 -3.75 -10.03 -19.02
CA VAL A 311 -2.85 -9.13 -18.31
C VAL A 311 -1.42 -9.24 -18.81
N SER A 312 -0.69 -8.12 -18.80
CA SER A 312 0.72 -8.01 -19.16
C SER A 312 1.63 -7.75 -17.97
N GLU A 313 1.05 -7.41 -16.81
CA GLU A 313 1.81 -7.08 -15.62
C GLU A 313 1.15 -7.60 -14.34
N LEU A 314 1.97 -8.16 -13.44
CA LEU A 314 1.60 -8.63 -12.12
C LEU A 314 2.26 -7.74 -11.07
N LYS A 315 1.47 -7.03 -10.29
CA LYS A 315 1.96 -6.26 -9.14
C LYS A 315 1.88 -7.11 -7.88
N LEU A 316 3.02 -7.35 -7.25
CA LEU A 316 3.09 -7.97 -5.92
C LEU A 316 2.80 -6.91 -4.86
N ALA A 317 1.69 -7.09 -4.14
CA ALA A 317 1.28 -6.15 -3.10
C ALA A 317 2.24 -6.14 -1.90
N PRO A 318 2.27 -5.06 -1.09
CA PRO A 318 3.16 -4.92 0.06
C PRO A 318 3.12 -6.08 1.05
N GLY A 319 2.00 -6.79 1.17
CA GLY A 319 1.89 -8.00 2.00
C GLY A 319 2.77 -9.18 1.56
N LEU A 320 3.32 -9.15 0.33
CA LEU A 320 4.25 -10.15 -0.20
C LEU A 320 5.69 -9.63 -0.31
N THR A 321 5.89 -8.32 -0.27
CA THR A 321 7.19 -7.69 -0.53
C THR A 321 7.83 -7.14 0.74
N ASP A 322 7.02 -6.64 1.69
CA ASP A 322 7.51 -6.08 2.95
C ASP A 322 8.02 -7.19 3.89
N GLY A 323 9.29 -7.12 4.26
CA GLY A 323 9.98 -8.09 5.09
C GLY A 323 10.22 -9.46 4.43
N VAL A 324 10.12 -9.55 3.10
CA VAL A 324 10.37 -10.79 2.34
C VAL A 324 11.78 -11.33 2.57
N ALA A 325 12.76 -10.46 2.81
CA ALA A 325 14.14 -10.86 3.09
C ALA A 325 14.27 -11.78 4.31
N PHE A 326 13.33 -11.71 5.25
CA PHE A 326 13.37 -12.42 6.51
C PHE A 326 12.34 -13.56 6.63
N ASP A 327 11.57 -13.83 5.56
CA ASP A 327 10.52 -14.85 5.54
C ASP A 327 10.71 -15.84 4.38
N PRO A 328 11.38 -17.01 4.64
CA PRO A 328 11.62 -18.02 3.60
C PRO A 328 10.34 -18.59 2.97
N HIS A 329 9.22 -18.61 3.69
CA HIS A 329 7.96 -19.09 3.12
C HIS A 329 7.40 -18.10 2.10
N VAL A 330 7.47 -16.80 2.41
CA VAL A 330 7.06 -15.76 1.47
C VAL A 330 8.00 -15.71 0.27
N GLN A 331 9.32 -15.89 0.47
CA GLN A 331 10.27 -16.02 -0.64
C GLN A 331 9.87 -17.15 -1.60
N GLN A 332 9.55 -18.34 -1.06
CA GLN A 332 9.10 -19.47 -1.89
C GLN A 332 7.81 -19.17 -2.65
N LEU A 333 6.86 -18.52 -1.97
CA LEU A 333 5.60 -18.12 -2.61
C LEU A 333 5.86 -17.13 -3.74
N VAL A 334 6.62 -16.06 -3.49
CA VAL A 334 6.98 -15.05 -4.48
C VAL A 334 7.76 -15.68 -5.63
N ALA A 335 8.73 -16.57 -5.35
CA ALA A 335 9.46 -17.30 -6.37
C ALA A 335 8.53 -18.09 -7.31
N GLY A 336 7.53 -18.76 -6.73
CA GLY A 336 6.52 -19.48 -7.52
C GLY A 336 5.68 -18.57 -8.40
N MET A 337 5.27 -17.40 -7.86
CA MET A 337 4.50 -16.40 -8.60
C MET A 337 5.31 -15.79 -9.74
N VAL A 338 6.55 -15.40 -9.50
CA VAL A 338 7.47 -14.87 -10.51
C VAL A 338 7.72 -15.91 -11.61
N ALA A 339 7.99 -17.16 -11.24
CA ALA A 339 8.22 -18.23 -12.21
C ALA A 339 6.99 -18.48 -13.11
N LEU A 340 5.79 -18.40 -12.56
CA LEU A 340 4.54 -18.50 -13.35
C LEU A 340 4.38 -17.30 -14.28
N ALA A 341 4.52 -16.09 -13.76
CA ALA A 341 4.40 -14.85 -14.54
C ALA A 341 5.36 -14.85 -15.74
N LYS A 342 6.63 -15.23 -15.53
CA LYS A 342 7.64 -15.34 -16.59
C LYS A 342 7.24 -16.37 -17.67
N ARG A 343 6.63 -17.49 -17.31
CA ARG A 343 6.13 -18.49 -18.29
C ARG A 343 4.96 -17.97 -19.12
N LEU A 344 4.22 -17.02 -18.61
CA LEU A 344 3.07 -16.39 -19.27
C LEU A 344 3.45 -15.08 -19.96
N ASP A 345 4.74 -14.73 -20.00
CA ASP A 345 5.26 -13.46 -20.54
C ASP A 345 4.64 -12.22 -19.84
N ILE A 346 4.42 -12.35 -18.53
CA ILE A 346 3.88 -11.30 -17.66
C ILE A 346 5.02 -10.68 -16.88
N ARG A 347 5.15 -9.34 -16.92
CA ARG A 347 6.11 -8.57 -16.11
C ARG A 347 5.71 -8.59 -14.64
N VAL A 348 6.69 -8.57 -13.75
CA VAL A 348 6.44 -8.58 -12.30
C VAL A 348 6.98 -7.30 -11.67
N VAL A 349 6.10 -6.55 -11.03
CA VAL A 349 6.42 -5.34 -10.27
C VAL A 349 6.26 -5.63 -8.78
N ALA A 350 7.32 -5.49 -7.99
CA ALA A 350 7.24 -5.56 -6.54
C ALA A 350 6.90 -4.18 -5.98
N THR A 351 5.73 -4.04 -5.33
CA THR A 351 5.25 -2.76 -4.80
C THR A 351 5.46 -2.65 -3.29
N GLY A 352 5.61 -1.41 -2.77
CA GLY A 352 5.76 -1.17 -1.35
C GLY A 352 7.13 -1.53 -0.78
N VAL A 353 8.14 -1.75 -1.64
CA VAL A 353 9.49 -2.13 -1.20
C VAL A 353 10.12 -0.96 -0.44
N ALA A 354 10.33 -1.18 0.88
CA ALA A 354 10.82 -0.15 1.77
C ALA A 354 12.28 -0.36 2.22
N GLN A 355 12.76 -1.60 2.20
CA GLN A 355 14.08 -1.95 2.72
C GLN A 355 15.00 -2.44 1.59
N PRO A 356 16.30 -2.08 1.64
CA PRO A 356 17.29 -2.56 0.67
C PRO A 356 17.42 -4.09 0.63
N GLU A 357 17.25 -4.75 1.78
CA GLU A 357 17.32 -6.21 1.90
C GLU A 357 16.16 -6.88 1.13
N ASP A 358 14.95 -6.34 1.24
CA ASP A 358 13.79 -6.82 0.49
C ASP A 358 13.99 -6.60 -1.01
N PHE A 359 14.53 -5.43 -1.40
CA PHE A 359 14.87 -5.13 -2.80
C PHE A 359 15.83 -6.17 -3.38
N ALA A 360 16.92 -6.48 -2.65
CA ALA A 360 17.92 -7.44 -3.10
C ALA A 360 17.30 -8.84 -3.32
N VAL A 361 16.50 -9.31 -2.36
CA VAL A 361 15.83 -10.61 -2.46
C VAL A 361 14.82 -10.64 -3.60
N LEU A 362 13.98 -9.61 -3.76
CA LEU A 362 12.98 -9.56 -4.84
C LEU A 362 13.62 -9.50 -6.22
N ARG A 363 14.74 -8.77 -6.38
CA ARG A 363 15.55 -8.79 -7.60
C ARG A 363 16.08 -10.19 -7.88
N ASP A 364 16.67 -10.85 -6.89
CA ASP A 364 17.27 -12.18 -7.04
C ASP A 364 16.19 -13.26 -7.29
N LEU A 365 14.95 -13.05 -6.84
CA LEU A 365 13.79 -13.87 -7.18
C LEU A 365 13.27 -13.62 -8.60
N GLY A 366 13.76 -12.58 -9.28
CA GLY A 366 13.48 -12.30 -10.69
C GLY A 366 12.32 -11.32 -10.94
N CYS A 367 11.95 -10.47 -9.97
CA CYS A 367 11.07 -9.34 -10.26
C CYS A 367 11.71 -8.41 -11.30
N ASP A 368 10.90 -7.82 -12.18
CA ASP A 368 11.38 -6.95 -13.26
C ASP A 368 11.54 -5.51 -12.77
N PHE A 369 10.57 -5.05 -11.97
CA PHE A 369 10.52 -3.68 -11.46
C PHE A 369 10.27 -3.64 -9.98
N MET A 370 10.74 -2.55 -9.38
CA MET A 370 10.57 -2.24 -7.97
C MET A 370 9.89 -0.89 -7.80
N GLN A 371 8.95 -0.81 -6.87
CA GLN A 371 8.24 0.39 -6.50
C GLN A 371 8.12 0.50 -4.98
N GLY A 372 8.36 1.67 -4.43
CA GLY A 372 8.24 1.90 -3.01
C GLY A 372 9.27 2.86 -2.45
N PRO A 373 9.30 3.07 -1.14
CA PRO A 373 10.19 4.03 -0.49
C PRO A 373 11.68 3.86 -0.82
N VAL A 374 12.14 2.65 -1.08
CA VAL A 374 13.54 2.37 -1.46
C VAL A 374 13.89 2.93 -2.84
N VAL A 375 12.91 3.02 -3.74
CA VAL A 375 13.07 3.56 -5.10
C VAL A 375 12.85 5.07 -5.09
N GLY A 376 11.81 5.52 -4.41
CA GLY A 376 11.45 6.93 -4.30
C GLY A 376 10.05 7.13 -3.75
N GLY A 377 9.82 8.30 -3.17
CA GLY A 377 8.51 8.69 -2.64
C GLY A 377 7.56 9.17 -3.74
N LEU A 378 6.40 9.66 -3.32
CA LEU A 378 5.40 10.25 -4.19
C LEU A 378 5.92 11.59 -4.76
N TRP A 379 5.97 11.70 -6.09
CA TRP A 379 6.36 12.93 -6.79
C TRP A 379 5.14 13.78 -7.12
N PRO A 380 5.07 15.04 -6.66
CA PRO A 380 4.01 15.96 -7.09
C PRO A 380 4.14 16.27 -8.59
N ALA A 381 3.02 16.43 -9.29
CA ALA A 381 3.01 16.81 -10.72
C ALA A 381 3.78 18.12 -11.01
N ALA A 382 3.85 19.01 -10.02
CA ALA A 382 4.60 20.28 -10.13
C ALA A 382 6.12 20.12 -9.95
N SER A 383 6.63 18.94 -9.62
CA SER A 383 8.06 18.69 -9.51
C SER A 383 8.67 18.55 -10.91
N LEU A 384 8.93 19.69 -11.54
CA LEU A 384 9.50 19.82 -12.88
C LEU A 384 11.01 19.47 -12.93
N ALA A 385 11.64 19.21 -11.81
CA ALA A 385 13.01 18.72 -11.76
C ALA A 385 13.02 17.23 -12.10
N ARG A 386 13.99 16.80 -12.92
CA ARG A 386 14.29 15.39 -13.16
C ARG A 386 14.30 14.70 -11.79
N PRO A 387 13.45 13.70 -11.59
CA PRO A 387 13.41 13.03 -10.31
C PRO A 387 14.78 12.42 -10.07
N CYS A 388 15.59 13.08 -9.23
CA CYS A 388 16.80 12.44 -8.73
C CYS A 388 16.33 11.36 -7.76
N VAL A 389 16.41 10.12 -8.18
CA VAL A 389 16.28 8.98 -7.28
C VAL A 389 17.45 9.06 -6.33
N PRO A 390 17.26 9.28 -5.03
CA PRO A 390 18.35 9.12 -4.08
C PRO A 390 18.54 7.60 -3.89
N TRP A 391 19.15 6.95 -4.87
CA TRP A 391 19.76 5.67 -4.64
C TRP A 391 20.94 5.94 -3.71
N HIS A 392 20.83 5.56 -2.46
CA HIS A 392 21.95 5.55 -1.53
C HIS A 392 22.92 4.46 -1.99
N ALA A 393 23.92 4.85 -2.78
CA ALA A 393 24.98 3.99 -3.31
C ALA A 393 25.87 3.36 -2.22
N ASP A 394 25.55 3.56 -0.94
CA ASP A 394 26.35 3.08 0.19
C ASP A 394 26.14 1.59 0.53
N VAL A 395 25.30 0.85 -0.21
CA VAL A 395 25.07 -0.59 0.03
C VAL A 395 26.01 -1.49 -0.79
N GLN A 396 26.97 -0.93 -1.55
CA GLN A 396 27.83 -1.76 -2.40
C GLN A 396 29.03 -2.42 -1.68
N HIS A 397 29.24 -2.18 -0.38
CA HIS A 397 30.33 -2.82 0.37
C HIS A 397 29.94 -3.10 1.83
N ALA A 398 29.22 -4.19 2.08
CA ALA A 398 29.25 -4.90 3.36
C ALA A 398 29.03 -6.40 3.12
#